data_81bcdd054a563a2ba5b6b983017e1bbd
#
_entry.id   81bcdd054a563a2ba5b6b983017e1bbd
#
_cell.length_a   1.000
_cell.length_b   1.000
_cell.length_c   1.000
_cell.angle_alpha   90.00
_cell.angle_beta   90.00
_cell.angle_gamma   90.00
#
_symmetry.space_group_name_H-M   'P 1'
#
loop_
_entity.id
_entity.type
_entity.pdbx_description
1 polymer ?
#
loop_
_entity_poly.entity_id
_entity_poly.type
_entity_poly.pdbx_seq_one_letter_code
_entity_poly.pdbx_strand_id
1 'polypeptide(L)'
;TLFIPVRALDGYGDGEVIAQVTGLQLPGETFAPQQKSWKIGVRPAFPAQTVNTGAMLNPGESWTAPAQHSNGFSPATLQGQLLLSGKPPLNLARYIRELQAYPYGCLEQTTSGLFPSLYTNAAQLTALGIKGDTDDKRRAAIDIGISRLLQMQREDGGFALWDKNGPEEYWLTAYVTDFLVRAGEQGYSVPADAVNNANNRLLRYLQDPGMMSIRYSDDTQASKFAVQAYAALVLARQQKAPLGALREIWDRHEQA
;
A
#
# COMPACT_ATOMS: atom_id res chain seq x y z
N THR A 1 -17.14 -5.70 44.64
CA THR A 1 -16.93 -5.07 43.32
C THR A 1 -16.95 -3.57 43.51
N LEU A 2 -15.95 -2.84 43.02
CA LEU A 2 -15.85 -1.38 43.08
C LEU A 2 -15.95 -0.86 41.64
N PHE A 3 -16.85 0.10 41.41
CA PHE A 3 -16.99 0.81 40.16
C PHE A 3 -16.43 2.22 40.29
N ILE A 4 -15.46 2.56 39.45
CA ILE A 4 -14.84 3.89 39.42
C ILE A 4 -15.17 4.50 38.06
N PRO A 5 -15.97 5.58 37.99
CA PRO A 5 -16.25 6.25 36.73
C PRO A 5 -15.00 6.98 36.24
N VAL A 6 -14.65 6.75 34.98
CA VAL A 6 -13.54 7.43 34.30
C VAL A 6 -14.10 8.27 33.17
N ARG A 7 -13.71 9.53 33.07
CA ARG A 7 -14.08 10.44 32.01
C ARG A 7 -12.84 10.90 31.26
N ALA A 8 -12.83 10.75 29.94
CA ALA A 8 -11.83 11.39 29.11
C ALA A 8 -12.10 12.91 29.06
N LEU A 9 -11.06 13.69 29.29
CA LEU A 9 -11.05 15.13 29.08
C LEU A 9 -10.67 15.45 27.63
N ASP A 10 -10.57 16.75 27.30
CA ASP A 10 -10.25 17.22 25.95
C ASP A 10 -8.82 16.87 25.54
N GLY A 11 -8.60 15.64 25.14
CA GLY A 11 -7.32 15.14 24.65
C GLY A 11 -7.50 13.85 23.87
N TYR A 12 -6.57 13.59 22.95
CA TYR A 12 -6.54 12.37 22.15
C TYR A 12 -5.17 11.70 22.26
N GLY A 13 -5.15 10.40 22.22
CA GLY A 13 -3.93 9.60 22.32
C GLY A 13 -4.12 8.38 23.21
N ASP A 14 -3.04 7.88 23.76
CA ASP A 14 -3.07 6.77 24.68
C ASP A 14 -3.11 7.30 26.13
N GLY A 15 -4.19 7.00 26.82
CA GLY A 15 -4.32 7.18 28.26
C GLY A 15 -3.87 5.93 29.01
N GLU A 16 -3.35 6.10 30.23
CA GLU A 16 -3.05 4.99 31.11
C GLU A 16 -3.88 5.10 32.39
N VAL A 17 -4.57 4.01 32.75
CA VAL A 17 -5.26 3.87 34.02
C VAL A 17 -4.43 2.95 34.89
N ILE A 18 -4.03 3.47 36.07
CA ILE A 18 -3.26 2.72 37.05
C ILE A 18 -4.13 2.50 38.27
N ALA A 19 -4.34 1.25 38.67
CA ALA A 19 -4.95 0.89 39.91
C ALA A 19 -3.88 0.33 40.87
N GLN A 20 -3.81 0.90 42.05
CA GLN A 20 -2.90 0.45 43.09
C GLN A 20 -3.68 0.13 44.36
N VAL A 21 -3.43 -1.04 44.92
CA VAL A 21 -3.98 -1.46 46.22
C VAL A 21 -2.86 -1.47 47.22
N THR A 22 -3.00 -0.67 48.28
CA THR A 22 -2.04 -0.58 49.38
C THR A 22 -2.73 -0.86 50.72
N GLY A 23 -1.96 -1.27 51.71
CA GLY A 23 -2.47 -1.44 53.06
C GLY A 23 -3.40 -2.64 53.26
N LEU A 24 -3.36 -3.63 52.39
CA LEU A 24 -4.09 -4.87 52.60
C LEU A 24 -3.43 -5.65 53.76
N GLN A 25 -4.16 -5.81 54.85
CA GLN A 25 -3.72 -6.55 56.00
C GLN A 25 -4.73 -7.66 56.32
N LEU A 26 -4.26 -8.87 56.47
CA LEU A 26 -4.99 -9.98 57.05
C LEU A 26 -4.35 -10.36 58.41
N PRO A 27 -5.07 -10.93 59.37
CA PRO A 27 -4.50 -11.36 60.62
C PRO A 27 -3.29 -12.30 60.38
N GLY A 28 -2.08 -11.79 60.69
CA GLY A 28 -0.82 -12.51 60.54
C GLY A 28 -0.09 -12.32 59.22
N GLU A 29 -0.62 -11.59 58.25
CA GLU A 29 0.01 -11.38 56.93
C GLU A 29 -0.03 -9.91 56.49
N THR A 30 1.10 -9.40 55.97
CA THR A 30 1.20 -8.09 55.35
C THR A 30 1.47 -8.28 53.86
N PHE A 31 0.59 -7.78 53.03
CA PHE A 31 0.74 -7.89 51.57
C PHE A 31 1.51 -6.69 51.00
N ALA A 32 2.42 -6.95 50.09
CA ALA A 32 3.07 -5.90 49.31
C ALA A 32 2.05 -5.15 48.44
N PRO A 33 2.26 -3.87 48.18
CA PRO A 33 1.40 -3.11 47.27
C PRO A 33 1.26 -3.83 45.91
N GLN A 34 0.03 -3.97 45.48
CA GLN A 34 -0.28 -4.54 44.13
C GLN A 34 -0.67 -3.40 43.20
N GLN A 35 -0.06 -3.38 42.00
CA GLN A 35 -0.37 -2.39 40.97
C GLN A 35 -0.71 -3.07 39.66
N LYS A 36 -1.70 -2.55 38.96
CA LYS A 36 -2.04 -2.96 37.61
C LYS A 36 -2.32 -1.72 36.77
N SER A 37 -1.78 -1.72 35.52
CA SER A 37 -2.04 -0.65 34.59
C SER A 37 -2.74 -1.17 33.33
N TRP A 38 -3.53 -0.30 32.72
CA TRP A 38 -4.22 -0.54 31.44
C TRP A 38 -4.03 0.67 30.54
N LYS A 39 -3.67 0.42 29.28
CA LYS A 39 -3.68 1.45 28.25
C LYS A 39 -5.06 1.55 27.65
N ILE A 40 -5.60 2.77 27.58
CA ILE A 40 -6.92 3.07 26.98
C ILE A 40 -6.70 4.13 25.91
N GLY A 41 -7.05 3.79 24.66
CA GLY A 41 -7.02 4.78 23.58
C GLY A 41 -8.17 5.76 23.69
N VAL A 42 -7.86 7.06 23.71
CA VAL A 42 -8.82 8.15 23.63
C VAL A 42 -8.84 8.65 22.18
N ARG A 43 -9.97 8.50 21.51
CA ARG A 43 -10.12 8.82 20.09
C ARG A 43 -11.28 9.76 19.84
N PRO A 44 -11.22 10.58 18.77
CA PRO A 44 -12.37 11.38 18.35
C PRO A 44 -13.61 10.51 18.10
N ALA A 45 -14.78 11.02 18.44
CA ALA A 45 -16.04 10.35 18.18
C ALA A 45 -16.41 10.30 16.67
N PHE A 46 -15.74 11.10 15.86
CA PHE A 46 -15.99 11.24 14.44
C PHE A 46 -14.78 10.79 13.62
N PRO A 47 -14.99 10.27 12.37
CA PRO A 47 -13.90 9.91 11.49
C PRO A 47 -13.07 11.14 11.11
N ALA A 48 -11.80 10.94 10.75
CA ALA A 48 -10.94 11.99 10.24
C ALA A 48 -11.53 12.56 8.94
N GLN A 49 -11.56 13.89 8.84
CA GLN A 49 -11.99 14.61 7.65
C GLN A 49 -10.79 15.33 7.03
N THR A 50 -10.76 15.39 5.71
CA THR A 50 -9.74 16.12 4.97
C THR A 50 -10.42 17.14 4.07
N VAL A 51 -10.02 18.41 4.21
CA VAL A 51 -10.40 19.48 3.30
C VAL A 51 -9.19 19.86 2.46
N ASN A 52 -9.33 19.80 1.15
CA ASN A 52 -8.30 20.23 0.22
C ASN A 52 -8.73 21.55 -0.43
N THR A 53 -7.81 22.48 -0.51
CA THR A 53 -7.99 23.76 -1.24
C THR A 53 -6.72 24.06 -2.00
N GLY A 54 -6.83 24.78 -3.09
CA GLY A 54 -5.68 25.14 -3.91
C GLY A 54 -5.95 26.39 -4.74
N ALA A 55 -4.88 27.05 -5.14
CA ALA A 55 -4.92 28.17 -6.07
C ALA A 55 -3.73 28.07 -7.03
N MET A 56 -3.94 28.53 -8.26
CA MET A 56 -2.84 28.80 -9.20
C MET A 56 -2.42 30.26 -9.00
N LEU A 57 -1.13 30.47 -8.81
CA LEU A 57 -0.56 31.78 -8.59
C LEU A 57 0.34 32.17 -9.76
N ASN A 58 0.14 33.34 -10.29
CA ASN A 58 1.09 33.98 -11.23
C ASN A 58 2.26 34.61 -10.48
N PRO A 59 3.38 34.88 -11.15
CA PRO A 59 4.49 35.57 -10.52
C PRO A 59 4.06 36.89 -9.87
N GLY A 60 4.37 37.06 -8.59
CA GLY A 60 4.00 38.23 -7.79
C GLY A 60 2.65 38.17 -7.09
N GLU A 61 1.85 37.16 -7.34
CA GLU A 61 0.59 36.91 -6.59
C GLU A 61 0.81 36.27 -5.25
N SER A 62 -0.09 36.54 -4.32
CA SER A 62 -0.12 35.93 -2.99
C SER A 62 -1.44 35.21 -2.76
N TRP A 63 -1.41 34.15 -1.97
CA TRP A 63 -2.60 33.39 -1.55
C TRP A 63 -2.62 33.26 -0.05
N THR A 64 -3.79 33.45 0.54
CA THR A 64 -4.02 33.25 1.96
C THR A 64 -5.01 32.10 2.14
N ALA A 65 -4.67 31.12 2.98
CA ALA A 65 -5.58 30.02 3.29
C ALA A 65 -6.88 30.55 3.92
N PRO A 66 -8.05 30.20 3.36
CA PRO A 66 -9.32 30.64 3.92
C PRO A 66 -9.52 30.14 5.34
N ALA A 67 -9.76 31.04 6.32
CA ALA A 67 -9.92 30.70 7.72
C ALA A 67 -11.07 29.71 7.98
N GLN A 68 -12.11 29.74 7.15
CA GLN A 68 -13.25 28.81 7.26
C GLN A 68 -12.87 27.35 7.05
N HIS A 69 -11.73 27.04 6.46
CA HIS A 69 -11.29 25.64 6.25
C HIS A 69 -10.88 24.94 7.54
N SER A 70 -10.61 25.69 8.61
CA SER A 70 -10.39 25.13 9.94
C SER A 70 -11.66 25.03 10.79
N ASN A 71 -12.78 25.59 10.32
CA ASN A 71 -14.04 25.53 11.05
C ASN A 71 -14.57 24.10 11.14
N GLY A 72 -14.96 23.69 12.34
CA GLY A 72 -15.48 22.36 12.63
C GLY A 72 -14.40 21.30 12.92
N PHE A 73 -13.12 21.64 12.78
CA PHE A 73 -12.03 20.77 13.21
C PHE A 73 -11.67 21.03 14.68
N SER A 74 -11.35 19.95 15.39
CA SER A 74 -10.80 20.09 16.75
C SER A 74 -9.35 20.60 16.67
N PRO A 75 -9.01 21.72 17.35
CA PRO A 75 -7.65 22.25 17.34
C PRO A 75 -6.59 21.24 17.80
N ALA A 76 -6.95 20.33 18.71
CA ALA A 76 -6.06 19.31 19.24
C ALA A 76 -5.64 18.24 18.21
N THR A 77 -6.42 18.06 17.14
CA THR A 77 -6.17 17.06 16.09
C THR A 77 -5.97 17.67 14.70
N LEU A 78 -6.08 18.99 14.58
CA LEU A 78 -5.92 19.68 13.30
C LEU A 78 -4.48 19.54 12.79
N GLN A 79 -4.35 19.03 11.58
CA GLN A 79 -3.09 18.94 10.86
C GLN A 79 -3.25 19.67 9.52
N GLY A 80 -2.30 20.51 9.18
CA GLY A 80 -2.25 21.21 7.90
C GLY A 80 -1.01 20.81 7.11
N GLN A 81 -1.16 20.64 5.81
CA GLN A 81 -0.05 20.45 4.88
C GLN A 81 -0.18 21.46 3.75
N LEU A 82 0.89 22.19 3.48
CA LEU A 82 1.00 23.07 2.32
C LEU A 82 1.91 22.42 1.27
N LEU A 83 1.39 22.27 0.06
CA LEU A 83 2.15 21.79 -1.08
C LEU A 83 2.32 22.91 -2.10
N LEU A 84 3.57 23.29 -2.38
CA LEU A 84 3.93 24.24 -3.42
C LEU A 84 4.58 23.49 -4.59
N SER A 85 4.09 23.72 -5.79
CA SER A 85 4.60 23.02 -6.98
C SER A 85 4.52 23.91 -8.21
N GLY A 86 5.55 23.89 -9.06
CA GLY A 86 5.53 24.47 -10.41
C GLY A 86 4.88 23.57 -11.47
N LYS A 87 4.32 22.42 -11.06
CA LYS A 87 3.57 21.47 -11.90
C LYS A 87 2.25 21.14 -11.20
N PRO A 88 1.27 20.52 -11.90
CA PRO A 88 0.06 20.04 -11.24
C PRO A 88 0.40 19.23 -9.99
N PRO A 89 -0.15 19.59 -8.81
CA PRO A 89 0.25 18.98 -7.56
C PRO A 89 -0.28 17.55 -7.47
N LEU A 90 0.63 16.58 -7.33
CA LEU A 90 0.30 15.21 -6.97
C LEU A 90 0.54 15.06 -5.47
N ASN A 91 -0.50 14.73 -4.70
CA ASN A 91 -0.35 14.46 -3.28
C ASN A 91 0.21 13.03 -3.06
N LEU A 92 1.47 12.83 -3.46
CA LEU A 92 2.16 11.54 -3.35
C LEU A 92 2.17 11.01 -1.92
N ALA A 93 2.32 11.89 -0.93
CA ALA A 93 2.34 11.51 0.48
C ALA A 93 1.02 10.85 0.92
N ARG A 94 -0.11 11.34 0.43
CA ARG A 94 -1.42 10.76 0.69
C ARG A 94 -1.52 9.37 0.09
N TYR A 95 -1.22 9.24 -1.20
CA TYR A 95 -1.32 7.95 -1.90
C TYR A 95 -0.39 6.90 -1.31
N ILE A 96 0.86 7.25 -0.98
CA ILE A 96 1.80 6.31 -0.35
C ILE A 96 1.25 5.87 1.01
N ARG A 97 0.75 6.78 1.85
CA ARG A 97 0.17 6.42 3.15
C ARG A 97 -1.07 5.54 3.02
N GLU A 98 -1.96 5.83 2.08
CA GLU A 98 -3.16 5.02 1.83
C GLU A 98 -2.79 3.59 1.39
N LEU A 99 -1.81 3.45 0.50
CA LEU A 99 -1.32 2.14 0.05
C LEU A 99 -0.63 1.35 1.16
N GLN A 100 0.15 2.02 2.03
CA GLN A 100 0.86 1.37 3.14
C GLN A 100 -0.05 1.04 4.32
N ALA A 101 -1.14 1.78 4.52
CA ALA A 101 -2.05 1.61 5.65
C ALA A 101 -3.05 0.48 5.47
N TYR A 102 -3.16 -0.11 4.28
CA TYR A 102 -4.17 -1.13 4.00
C TYR A 102 -3.80 -2.47 4.65
N PRO A 103 -4.63 -2.98 5.60
CA PRO A 103 -4.23 -4.10 6.47
C PRO A 103 -4.38 -5.48 5.81
N TYR A 104 -5.08 -5.56 4.68
CA TYR A 104 -5.35 -6.83 4.00
C TYR A 104 -4.30 -7.08 2.93
N GLY A 105 -3.77 -8.30 2.90
CA GLY A 105 -2.63 -8.62 2.07
C GLY A 105 -2.99 -9.58 0.93
N CYS A 106 -3.99 -9.27 0.09
CA CYS A 106 -4.15 -9.97 -1.16
C CYS A 106 -3.02 -9.64 -2.15
N LEU A 107 -2.94 -10.38 -3.23
CA LEU A 107 -1.90 -10.22 -4.26
C LEU A 107 -1.76 -8.76 -4.73
N GLU A 108 -2.88 -8.11 -5.10
CA GLU A 108 -2.89 -6.74 -5.58
C GLU A 108 -2.41 -5.76 -4.52
N GLN A 109 -2.97 -5.84 -3.32
CA GLN A 109 -2.69 -4.90 -2.25
C GLN A 109 -1.25 -5.00 -1.76
N THR A 110 -0.73 -6.22 -1.64
CA THR A 110 0.67 -6.45 -1.31
C THR A 110 1.57 -5.83 -2.36
N THR A 111 1.31 -6.06 -3.65
CA THR A 111 2.11 -5.52 -4.74
C THR A 111 2.04 -4.00 -4.79
N SER A 112 0.82 -3.42 -4.75
CA SER A 112 0.59 -1.98 -4.83
C SER A 112 1.19 -1.22 -3.64
N GLY A 113 1.13 -1.80 -2.45
CA GLY A 113 1.74 -1.21 -1.24
C GLY A 113 3.28 -1.19 -1.30
N LEU A 114 3.88 -2.16 -1.97
CA LEU A 114 5.34 -2.27 -2.09
C LEU A 114 5.92 -1.48 -3.27
N PHE A 115 5.17 -1.30 -4.34
CA PHE A 115 5.67 -0.70 -5.58
C PHE A 115 6.31 0.68 -5.38
N PRO A 116 5.68 1.64 -4.65
CA PRO A 116 6.30 2.93 -4.37
C PRO A 116 7.61 2.81 -3.60
N SER A 117 7.70 1.81 -2.73
CA SER A 117 8.87 1.57 -1.88
C SER A 117 10.12 1.15 -2.66
N LEU A 118 9.99 0.66 -3.89
CA LEU A 118 11.13 0.40 -4.78
C LEU A 118 11.87 1.68 -5.21
N TYR A 119 11.14 2.81 -5.27
CA TYR A 119 11.63 4.06 -5.87
C TYR A 119 11.73 5.22 -4.87
N THR A 120 11.48 4.97 -3.59
CA THR A 120 11.59 5.97 -2.53
C THR A 120 12.65 5.57 -1.52
N ASN A 121 13.25 6.57 -0.87
CA ASN A 121 14.15 6.38 0.27
C ASN A 121 13.65 7.16 1.48
N ALA A 122 14.24 6.93 2.66
CA ALA A 122 13.83 7.55 3.92
C ALA A 122 13.86 9.08 3.86
N ALA A 123 14.83 9.68 3.16
CA ALA A 123 14.93 11.14 3.02
C ALA A 123 13.79 11.70 2.17
N GLN A 124 13.44 11.04 1.06
CA GLN A 124 12.31 11.43 0.21
C GLN A 124 10.97 11.28 0.94
N LEU A 125 10.77 10.19 1.68
CA LEU A 125 9.56 9.99 2.49
C LEU A 125 9.44 11.04 3.59
N THR A 126 10.55 11.39 4.24
CA THR A 126 10.59 12.48 5.23
C THR A 126 10.25 13.82 4.60
N ALA A 127 10.78 14.12 3.41
CA ALA A 127 10.44 15.35 2.67
C ALA A 127 8.95 15.40 2.28
N LEU A 128 8.32 14.25 2.07
CA LEU A 128 6.87 14.14 1.84
C LEU A 128 6.05 14.16 3.16
N GLY A 129 6.68 14.35 4.32
CA GLY A 129 6.01 14.35 5.63
C GLY A 129 5.64 12.97 6.14
N ILE A 130 6.20 11.90 5.58
CA ILE A 130 6.05 10.52 6.04
C ILE A 130 7.21 10.23 7.00
N LYS A 131 6.91 10.18 8.31
CA LYS A 131 7.93 10.01 9.37
C LYS A 131 7.99 8.57 9.86
N GLY A 132 9.15 8.19 10.40
CA GLY A 132 9.34 6.91 11.10
C GLY A 132 9.70 5.73 10.18
N ASP A 133 9.80 5.97 8.88
CA ASP A 133 10.30 4.98 7.93
C ASP A 133 11.82 5.13 7.76
N THR A 134 12.52 4.01 7.81
CA THR A 134 13.97 3.93 7.58
C THR A 134 14.25 3.05 6.37
N ASP A 135 15.40 3.22 5.74
CA ASP A 135 15.76 2.39 4.58
C ASP A 135 15.84 0.90 4.94
N ASP A 136 16.26 0.57 6.16
CA ASP A 136 16.31 -0.83 6.62
C ASP A 136 14.90 -1.41 6.82
N LYS A 137 13.98 -0.65 7.44
CA LYS A 137 12.58 -1.08 7.58
C LYS A 137 11.89 -1.25 6.23
N ARG A 138 12.12 -0.31 5.31
CA ARG A 138 11.59 -0.37 3.96
C ARG A 138 12.12 -1.57 3.21
N ARG A 139 13.44 -1.83 3.28
CA ARG A 139 14.06 -3.01 2.67
C ARG A 139 13.48 -4.31 3.22
N ALA A 140 13.40 -4.43 4.54
CA ALA A 140 12.80 -5.59 5.19
C ALA A 140 11.33 -5.81 4.80
N ALA A 141 10.54 -4.74 4.68
CA ALA A 141 9.15 -4.83 4.23
C ALA A 141 9.04 -5.34 2.78
N ILE A 142 9.94 -4.90 1.89
CA ILE A 142 9.98 -5.40 0.50
C ILE A 142 10.36 -6.88 0.46
N ASP A 143 11.38 -7.31 1.21
CA ASP A 143 11.81 -8.72 1.26
C ASP A 143 10.70 -9.65 1.80
N ILE A 144 9.99 -9.22 2.85
CA ILE A 144 8.81 -9.93 3.39
C ILE A 144 7.71 -9.97 2.33
N GLY A 145 7.45 -8.85 1.66
CA GLY A 145 6.44 -8.76 0.62
C GLY A 145 6.74 -9.65 -0.58
N ILE A 146 7.98 -9.67 -1.07
CA ILE A 146 8.41 -10.60 -2.13
C ILE A 146 8.12 -12.04 -1.70
N SER A 147 8.54 -12.43 -0.48
CA SER A 147 8.31 -13.77 0.04
C SER A 147 6.82 -14.12 0.07
N ARG A 148 5.95 -13.17 0.43
CA ARG A 148 4.49 -13.35 0.43
C ARG A 148 3.92 -13.49 -0.98
N LEU A 149 4.35 -12.68 -1.94
CA LEU A 149 3.92 -12.77 -3.34
C LEU A 149 4.27 -14.14 -3.93
N LEU A 150 5.46 -14.66 -3.64
CA LEU A 150 5.90 -15.97 -4.10
C LEU A 150 5.05 -17.13 -3.55
N GLN A 151 4.46 -16.99 -2.37
CA GLN A 151 3.50 -17.98 -1.83
C GLN A 151 2.18 -18.02 -2.61
N MET A 152 1.87 -16.96 -3.38
CA MET A 152 0.69 -16.88 -4.24
C MET A 152 0.99 -17.29 -5.68
N GLN A 153 2.25 -17.63 -6.01
CA GLN A 153 2.63 -18.12 -7.32
C GLN A 153 2.18 -19.56 -7.51
N ARG A 154 1.46 -19.80 -8.59
CA ARG A 154 0.94 -21.09 -9.02
C ARG A 154 2.04 -21.91 -9.69
N GLU A 155 1.82 -23.22 -9.79
CA GLU A 155 2.75 -24.14 -10.46
C GLU A 155 2.91 -23.83 -11.96
N ASP A 156 1.90 -23.24 -12.58
CA ASP A 156 1.93 -22.82 -14.00
C ASP A 156 2.63 -21.47 -14.23
N GLY A 157 3.14 -20.84 -13.16
CA GLY A 157 3.86 -19.57 -13.19
C GLY A 157 2.97 -18.33 -13.03
N GLY A 158 1.64 -18.47 -13.13
CA GLY A 158 0.69 -17.40 -12.85
C GLY A 158 0.58 -17.09 -11.36
N PHE A 159 -0.22 -16.09 -11.02
CA PHE A 159 -0.48 -15.73 -9.62
C PHE A 159 -1.98 -15.77 -9.33
N ALA A 160 -2.33 -16.19 -8.12
CA ALA A 160 -3.68 -16.18 -7.60
C ALA A 160 -3.84 -15.15 -6.48
N LEU A 161 -5.07 -14.72 -6.22
CA LEU A 161 -5.36 -13.55 -5.36
C LEU A 161 -4.93 -13.75 -3.89
N TRP A 162 -5.08 -14.96 -3.35
CA TRP A 162 -4.88 -15.24 -1.92
C TRP A 162 -3.85 -16.32 -1.63
N ASP A 163 -3.83 -17.37 -2.42
CA ASP A 163 -2.90 -18.49 -2.29
C ASP A 163 -2.73 -19.20 -3.66
N LYS A 164 -1.67 -19.99 -3.80
CA LYS A 164 -1.29 -20.64 -5.06
C LYS A 164 -2.32 -21.61 -5.65
N ASN A 165 -3.31 -22.05 -4.88
CA ASN A 165 -4.33 -23.02 -5.32
C ASN A 165 -5.58 -22.30 -5.88
N GLY A 166 -5.69 -20.98 -5.69
CA GLY A 166 -6.78 -20.17 -6.20
C GLY A 166 -6.77 -20.04 -7.74
N PRO A 167 -7.84 -19.47 -8.31
CA PRO A 167 -7.87 -19.14 -9.72
C PRO A 167 -6.81 -18.09 -10.07
N GLU A 168 -6.29 -18.19 -11.28
CA GLU A 168 -5.31 -17.23 -11.78
C GLU A 168 -5.95 -15.86 -12.00
N GLU A 169 -5.21 -14.82 -11.63
CA GLU A 169 -5.52 -13.42 -11.90
C GLU A 169 -4.58 -12.89 -12.99
N TYR A 170 -5.06 -12.88 -14.23
CA TYR A 170 -4.22 -12.64 -15.42
C TYR A 170 -3.57 -11.25 -15.42
N TRP A 171 -4.34 -10.20 -15.12
CA TRP A 171 -3.80 -8.84 -14.99
C TRP A 171 -2.77 -8.75 -13.86
N LEU A 172 -3.11 -9.31 -12.70
CA LEU A 172 -2.22 -9.29 -11.54
C LEU A 172 -0.97 -10.14 -11.77
N THR A 173 -1.05 -11.22 -12.55
CA THR A 173 0.14 -11.98 -12.93
C THR A 173 1.15 -11.11 -13.67
N ALA A 174 0.71 -10.28 -14.63
CA ALA A 174 1.58 -9.33 -15.31
C ALA A 174 2.11 -8.25 -14.35
N TYR A 175 1.23 -7.70 -13.49
CA TYR A 175 1.57 -6.66 -12.52
C TYR A 175 2.60 -7.12 -11.48
N VAL A 176 2.41 -8.29 -10.91
CA VAL A 176 3.35 -8.88 -9.94
C VAL A 176 4.67 -9.22 -10.61
N THR A 177 4.64 -9.73 -11.84
CA THR A 177 5.86 -10.03 -12.59
C THR A 177 6.67 -8.74 -12.85
N ASP A 178 6.00 -7.63 -13.23
CA ASP A 178 6.66 -6.32 -13.38
C ASP A 178 7.31 -5.87 -12.07
N PHE A 179 6.58 -6.01 -10.95
CA PHE A 179 7.12 -5.69 -9.63
C PHE A 179 8.36 -6.53 -9.29
N LEU A 180 8.30 -7.85 -9.47
CA LEU A 180 9.43 -8.75 -9.16
C LEU A 180 10.66 -8.46 -10.02
N VAL A 181 10.46 -8.19 -11.31
CA VAL A 181 11.54 -7.80 -12.23
C VAL A 181 12.19 -6.50 -11.75
N ARG A 182 11.39 -5.48 -11.45
CA ARG A 182 11.90 -4.19 -10.96
C ARG A 182 12.54 -4.29 -9.59
N ALA A 183 12.03 -5.14 -8.71
CA ALA A 183 12.66 -5.40 -7.42
C ALA A 183 14.07 -5.98 -7.61
N GLY A 184 14.22 -6.95 -8.52
CA GLY A 184 15.53 -7.48 -8.90
C GLY A 184 16.49 -6.41 -9.47
N GLU A 185 15.98 -5.52 -10.33
CA GLU A 185 16.75 -4.37 -10.87
C GLU A 185 17.20 -3.40 -9.76
N GLN A 186 16.44 -3.26 -8.68
CA GLN A 186 16.78 -2.44 -7.50
C GLN A 186 17.64 -3.19 -6.47
N GLY A 187 18.11 -4.40 -6.79
CA GLY A 187 19.02 -5.19 -5.95
C GLY A 187 18.36 -5.95 -4.80
N TYR A 188 17.05 -6.20 -4.88
CA TYR A 188 16.37 -7.12 -3.98
C TYR A 188 16.55 -8.57 -4.42
N SER A 189 16.53 -9.49 -3.44
CA SER A 189 16.69 -10.91 -3.72
C SER A 189 15.37 -11.51 -4.24
N VAL A 190 15.27 -11.69 -5.55
CA VAL A 190 14.15 -12.35 -6.22
C VAL A 190 14.63 -13.65 -6.85
N PRO A 191 14.03 -14.81 -6.52
CA PRO A 191 14.43 -16.08 -7.12
C PRO A 191 14.26 -16.08 -8.64
N ALA A 192 15.33 -16.42 -9.35
CA ALA A 192 15.32 -16.41 -10.82
C ALA A 192 14.28 -17.37 -11.41
N ASP A 193 14.08 -18.53 -10.78
CA ASP A 193 13.10 -19.52 -11.23
C ASP A 193 11.66 -18.97 -11.14
N ALA A 194 11.34 -18.22 -10.09
CA ALA A 194 10.03 -17.60 -9.95
C ALA A 194 9.75 -16.60 -11.08
N VAL A 195 10.74 -15.74 -11.38
CA VAL A 195 10.63 -14.78 -12.50
C VAL A 195 10.55 -15.51 -13.84
N ASN A 196 11.34 -16.56 -14.05
CA ASN A 196 11.31 -17.33 -15.29
C ASN A 196 9.96 -18.03 -15.48
N ASN A 197 9.38 -18.64 -14.44
CA ASN A 197 8.06 -19.25 -14.49
C ASN A 197 6.98 -18.21 -14.82
N ALA A 198 7.01 -17.04 -14.18
CA ALA A 198 6.10 -15.95 -14.49
C ALA A 198 6.26 -15.45 -15.95
N ASN A 199 7.50 -15.26 -16.42
CA ASN A 199 7.76 -14.87 -17.81
C ASN A 199 7.24 -15.90 -18.81
N ASN A 200 7.41 -17.20 -18.54
CA ASN A 200 6.85 -18.26 -19.38
C ASN A 200 5.31 -18.19 -19.40
N ARG A 201 4.69 -17.83 -18.27
CA ARG A 201 3.25 -17.62 -18.22
C ARG A 201 2.81 -16.43 -19.05
N LEU A 202 3.50 -15.29 -18.97
CA LEU A 202 3.24 -14.11 -19.78
C LEU A 202 3.43 -14.38 -21.28
N LEU A 203 4.44 -15.16 -21.65
CA LEU A 203 4.62 -15.59 -23.06
C LEU A 203 3.41 -16.37 -23.59
N ARG A 204 2.80 -17.23 -22.75
CA ARG A 204 1.57 -17.93 -23.13
C ARG A 204 0.39 -17.01 -23.36
N TYR A 205 0.27 -15.89 -22.61
CA TYR A 205 -0.79 -14.90 -22.86
C TYR A 205 -0.67 -14.26 -24.25
N LEU A 206 0.56 -14.10 -24.73
CA LEU A 206 0.81 -13.57 -26.07
C LEU A 206 0.54 -14.60 -27.17
N GLN A 207 0.85 -15.88 -26.91
CA GLN A 207 0.74 -16.97 -27.90
C GLN A 207 -0.68 -17.54 -28.01
N ASP A 208 -1.41 -17.61 -26.89
CA ASP A 208 -2.76 -18.18 -26.80
C ASP A 208 -3.67 -17.30 -25.93
N PRO A 209 -4.21 -16.20 -26.46
CA PRO A 209 -5.15 -15.36 -25.72
C PRO A 209 -6.44 -16.09 -25.32
N GLY A 210 -6.77 -17.18 -26.01
CA GLY A 210 -7.95 -18.00 -25.73
C GLY A 210 -7.94 -18.64 -24.34
N MET A 211 -6.75 -18.91 -23.79
CA MET A 211 -6.60 -19.47 -22.46
C MET A 211 -7.09 -18.58 -21.31
N MET A 212 -7.16 -17.26 -21.55
CA MET A 212 -7.55 -16.31 -20.49
C MET A 212 -9.07 -16.30 -20.32
N SER A 213 -9.54 -16.75 -19.16
CA SER A 213 -10.95 -16.68 -18.76
C SER A 213 -11.16 -15.46 -17.82
N ILE A 214 -11.48 -14.31 -18.41
CA ILE A 214 -11.73 -13.07 -17.67
C ILE A 214 -13.19 -13.06 -17.21
N ARG A 215 -13.41 -12.99 -15.89
CA ARG A 215 -14.73 -13.20 -15.28
C ARG A 215 -15.49 -11.93 -14.95
N TYR A 216 -14.79 -10.79 -14.84
CA TYR A 216 -15.35 -9.56 -14.25
C TYR A 216 -15.28 -8.37 -15.22
N SER A 217 -15.41 -8.61 -16.52
CA SER A 217 -15.40 -7.56 -17.52
C SER A 217 -16.57 -7.71 -18.48
N ASP A 218 -17.28 -6.62 -18.72
CA ASP A 218 -18.33 -6.54 -19.75
C ASP A 218 -17.73 -6.63 -21.15
N ASP A 219 -16.48 -6.17 -21.33
CA ASP A 219 -15.69 -6.32 -22.55
C ASP A 219 -14.49 -7.25 -22.32
N THR A 220 -14.71 -8.52 -22.62
CA THR A 220 -13.69 -9.56 -22.49
C THR A 220 -12.54 -9.38 -23.49
N GLN A 221 -12.79 -8.83 -24.68
CA GLN A 221 -11.76 -8.65 -25.71
C GLN A 221 -10.80 -7.51 -25.34
N ALA A 222 -11.33 -6.35 -24.97
CA ALA A 222 -10.51 -5.24 -24.49
C ALA A 222 -9.70 -5.63 -23.25
N SER A 223 -10.31 -6.38 -22.31
CA SER A 223 -9.62 -6.85 -21.11
C SER A 223 -8.48 -7.83 -21.43
N LYS A 224 -8.69 -8.77 -22.36
CA LYS A 224 -7.62 -9.66 -22.83
C LYS A 224 -6.51 -8.90 -23.54
N PHE A 225 -6.88 -7.94 -24.38
CA PHE A 225 -5.90 -7.08 -25.03
C PHE A 225 -5.05 -6.30 -24.04
N ALA A 226 -5.66 -5.70 -23.02
CA ALA A 226 -4.96 -4.98 -21.97
C ALA A 226 -3.95 -5.88 -21.21
N VAL A 227 -4.35 -7.11 -20.88
CA VAL A 227 -3.45 -8.11 -20.26
C VAL A 227 -2.29 -8.45 -21.19
N GLN A 228 -2.56 -8.69 -22.48
CA GLN A 228 -1.51 -8.98 -23.46
C GLN A 228 -0.54 -7.81 -23.64
N ALA A 229 -1.06 -6.59 -23.75
CA ALA A 229 -0.23 -5.39 -23.88
C ALA A 229 0.69 -5.20 -22.67
N TYR A 230 0.17 -5.43 -21.46
CA TYR A 230 0.97 -5.35 -20.25
C TYR A 230 2.00 -6.49 -20.16
N ALA A 231 1.61 -7.72 -20.47
CA ALA A 231 2.54 -8.85 -20.54
C ALA A 231 3.68 -8.59 -21.55
N ALA A 232 3.33 -8.05 -22.72
CA ALA A 232 4.31 -7.66 -23.74
C ALA A 232 5.28 -6.58 -23.23
N LEU A 233 4.79 -5.56 -22.52
CA LEU A 233 5.62 -4.53 -21.89
C LEU A 233 6.61 -5.13 -20.88
N VAL A 234 6.14 -6.00 -19.99
CA VAL A 234 6.97 -6.65 -18.96
C VAL A 234 8.05 -7.52 -19.57
N LEU A 235 7.70 -8.28 -20.61
CA LEU A 235 8.65 -9.12 -21.35
C LEU A 235 9.63 -8.28 -22.19
N ALA A 236 9.15 -7.20 -22.84
CA ALA A 236 10.00 -6.31 -23.64
C ALA A 236 11.06 -5.59 -22.76
N ARG A 237 10.68 -5.18 -21.56
CA ARG A 237 11.62 -4.62 -20.56
C ARG A 237 12.80 -5.55 -20.28
N GLN A 238 12.57 -6.84 -20.32
CA GLN A 238 13.59 -7.88 -20.10
C GLN A 238 14.21 -8.39 -21.42
N GLN A 239 13.88 -7.79 -22.57
CA GLN A 239 14.29 -8.23 -23.90
C GLN A 239 13.84 -9.67 -24.24
N LYS A 240 12.71 -10.11 -23.66
CA LYS A 240 12.13 -11.45 -23.82
C LYS A 240 10.85 -11.47 -24.66
N ALA A 241 10.33 -10.32 -25.07
CA ALA A 241 9.12 -10.25 -25.88
C ALA A 241 9.39 -10.70 -27.32
N PRO A 242 8.62 -11.67 -27.87
CA PRO A 242 8.73 -12.05 -29.27
C PRO A 242 8.31 -10.89 -30.19
N LEU A 243 9.14 -10.52 -31.16
CA LEU A 243 8.85 -9.39 -32.06
C LEU A 243 7.55 -9.57 -32.85
N GLY A 244 7.22 -10.82 -33.21
CA GLY A 244 5.94 -11.13 -33.89
C GLY A 244 4.74 -10.78 -33.02
N ALA A 245 4.76 -11.13 -31.73
CA ALA A 245 3.69 -10.79 -30.81
C ALA A 245 3.56 -9.28 -30.58
N LEU A 246 4.67 -8.55 -30.52
CA LEU A 246 4.64 -7.08 -30.42
C LEU A 246 4.00 -6.42 -31.63
N ARG A 247 4.29 -6.92 -32.84
CA ARG A 247 3.67 -6.43 -34.07
C ARG A 247 2.17 -6.74 -34.09
N GLU A 248 1.77 -7.94 -33.75
CA GLU A 248 0.36 -8.33 -33.67
C GLU A 248 -0.44 -7.47 -32.69
N ILE A 249 0.11 -7.16 -31.51
CA ILE A 249 -0.51 -6.25 -30.53
C ILE A 249 -0.61 -4.85 -31.13
N TRP A 250 0.43 -4.36 -31.78
CA TRP A 250 0.42 -3.05 -32.43
C TRP A 250 -0.66 -2.96 -33.51
N ASP A 251 -0.77 -3.95 -34.39
CA ASP A 251 -1.74 -3.96 -35.48
C ASP A 251 -3.20 -3.98 -34.97
N ARG A 252 -3.42 -4.45 -33.75
CA ARG A 252 -4.75 -4.52 -33.11
C ARG A 252 -5.07 -3.36 -32.19
N HIS A 253 -4.15 -2.44 -31.91
CA HIS A 253 -4.33 -1.40 -30.87
C HIS A 253 -5.48 -0.43 -31.15
N GLU A 254 -5.85 -0.21 -32.41
CA GLU A 254 -6.97 0.66 -32.79
C GLU A 254 -8.35 -0.05 -32.67
N GLN A 255 -8.36 -1.36 -32.46
CA GLN A 255 -9.57 -2.19 -32.38
C GLN A 255 -9.93 -2.56 -30.93
N ALA A 256 -9.14 -2.11 -29.94
CA ALA A 256 -9.23 -2.51 -28.54
C ALA A 256 -9.95 -1.49 -27.64
#